data_0354bd39ade99119651bb083d620dc05
#
_entry.id   0354bd39ade99119651bb083d620dc05
#
_cell.length_a   1.000
_cell.length_b   1.000
_cell.length_c   1.000
_cell.angle_alpha   90.00
_cell.angle_beta   90.00
_cell.angle_gamma   90.00
#
_symmetry.space_group_name_H-M   'P 1'
#
loop_
_entity.id
_entity.type
_entity.pdbx_description
1 polymer ?
#
loop_
_entity_poly.entity_id
_entity_poly.type
_entity_poly.pdbx_seq_one_letter_code
_entity_poly.pdbx_strand_id
1 'polypeptide(L)'
;MRTTFNIGFVCRQSKVTKAGKAPVEMSIIINGKRTYLTLPMKEDPKSFQKLVASKKMNPMKEYLEQIYQKVVVAQTELVKNDIPVTAISLKDYIQNGCTNSYTIEDLFNEYLKILKKRVGVNLTAAVYRKYEIVRDLFYASISNTKQVNEITNGVIANFYAELNRKYESTTSAAMMVKLKTIITYALDNGKLKINPFNSIKISKRTKEVEYLTLDEIQAIKSKSFNGRLEKVRDLFLFQCFTGLAYADMAQLTKEDFQFNGDQIFIKKCRVKTGISYLTVLIDEAVEIIRRYNFELPVLSNQKYNSYLKEIADLCGITKPMHTHIGRHTFATHMLNKGVSIEVVAKMLGHSNIKQTQHYSKLVDKTVFKAVQNI
;
A
#
# COMPACT_ATOMS: atom_id res chain seq x y z
N MET A 1 -48.53 11.31 -9.92
CA MET A 1 -48.71 10.43 -11.10
C MET A 1 -48.64 8.98 -10.65
N ARG A 2 -49.63 8.13 -11.02
CA ARG A 2 -49.57 6.68 -10.74
C ARG A 2 -48.47 6.07 -11.60
N THR A 3 -47.43 5.52 -10.98
CA THR A 3 -46.36 4.80 -11.66
C THR A 3 -46.94 3.50 -12.23
N THR A 4 -47.00 3.35 -13.56
CA THR A 4 -47.41 2.09 -14.17
C THR A 4 -46.21 1.12 -14.16
N PHE A 5 -46.39 0.00 -13.45
CA PHE A 5 -45.37 -1.06 -13.36
C PHE A 5 -46.02 -2.35 -13.84
N ASN A 6 -45.52 -2.95 -14.91
CA ASN A 6 -46.04 -4.21 -15.46
C ASN A 6 -44.88 -5.11 -15.92
N ILE A 7 -44.97 -6.38 -15.53
CA ILE A 7 -44.01 -7.44 -15.93
C ILE A 7 -44.80 -8.51 -16.65
N GLY A 8 -44.38 -8.88 -17.84
CA GLY A 8 -44.94 -9.95 -18.61
C GLY A 8 -43.86 -10.89 -19.15
N PHE A 9 -44.24 -12.11 -19.43
CA PHE A 9 -43.32 -13.08 -20.06
C PHE A 9 -43.85 -13.44 -21.44
N VAL A 10 -42.95 -13.45 -22.44
CA VAL A 10 -43.29 -13.68 -23.82
C VAL A 10 -42.34 -14.67 -24.46
N CYS A 11 -42.87 -15.58 -25.28
CA CYS A 11 -42.10 -16.46 -26.14
C CYS A 11 -42.57 -16.20 -27.58
N ARG A 12 -41.70 -15.56 -28.41
CA ARG A 12 -42.13 -15.01 -29.70
C ARG A 12 -42.00 -16.03 -30.82
N GLN A 13 -43.04 -16.22 -31.60
CA GLN A 13 -43.03 -17.08 -32.79
C GLN A 13 -41.95 -16.64 -33.82
N SER A 14 -41.72 -15.33 -33.95
CA SER A 14 -40.72 -14.78 -34.88
C SER A 14 -39.26 -15.09 -34.50
N LYS A 15 -38.99 -15.61 -33.28
CA LYS A 15 -37.66 -15.99 -32.79
C LYS A 15 -37.44 -17.49 -32.69
N VAL A 16 -38.30 -18.29 -33.32
CA VAL A 16 -38.20 -19.76 -33.31
C VAL A 16 -36.98 -20.20 -34.10
N THR A 17 -36.14 -21.00 -33.46
CA THR A 17 -34.95 -21.61 -34.07
C THR A 17 -35.31 -22.85 -34.90
N LYS A 18 -34.36 -23.40 -35.67
CA LYS A 18 -34.57 -24.66 -36.45
C LYS A 18 -35.01 -25.84 -35.54
N ALA A 19 -34.75 -25.77 -34.24
CA ALA A 19 -35.15 -26.77 -33.24
C ALA A 19 -36.59 -26.58 -32.74
N GLY A 20 -37.40 -25.69 -33.29
CA GLY A 20 -38.79 -25.45 -32.93
C GLY A 20 -38.97 -24.64 -31.63
N LYS A 21 -37.88 -24.15 -31.01
CA LYS A 21 -37.91 -23.41 -29.73
C LYS A 21 -37.47 -21.97 -29.91
N ALA A 22 -38.07 -21.05 -29.13
CA ALA A 22 -37.72 -19.65 -29.08
C ALA A 22 -37.28 -19.27 -27.64
N PRO A 23 -36.41 -18.27 -27.47
CA PRO A 23 -36.05 -17.78 -26.13
C PRO A 23 -37.29 -17.17 -25.44
N VAL A 24 -37.43 -17.45 -24.14
CA VAL A 24 -38.41 -16.78 -23.29
C VAL A 24 -37.82 -15.44 -22.86
N GLU A 25 -38.59 -14.37 -23.05
CA GLU A 25 -38.21 -13.00 -22.72
C GLU A 25 -39.15 -12.44 -21.64
N MET A 26 -38.59 -11.79 -20.65
CA MET A 26 -39.33 -10.98 -19.69
C MET A 26 -39.45 -9.55 -20.23
N SER A 27 -40.66 -9.06 -20.33
CA SER A 27 -41.02 -7.69 -20.70
C SER A 27 -41.22 -6.88 -19.43
N ILE A 28 -40.43 -5.82 -19.25
CA ILE A 28 -40.55 -4.88 -18.13
C ILE A 28 -41.05 -3.55 -18.68
N ILE A 29 -42.20 -3.07 -18.17
CA ILE A 29 -42.81 -1.80 -18.57
C ILE A 29 -42.94 -0.91 -17.34
N ILE A 30 -42.33 0.29 -17.40
CA ILE A 30 -42.42 1.30 -16.34
C ILE A 30 -42.66 2.67 -16.99
N ASN A 31 -43.74 3.34 -16.57
CA ASN A 31 -44.16 4.64 -17.09
C ASN A 31 -44.18 4.69 -18.64
N GLY A 32 -44.74 3.65 -19.25
CA GLY A 32 -44.88 3.52 -20.70
C GLY A 32 -43.60 3.11 -21.45
N LYS A 33 -42.41 3.11 -20.80
CA LYS A 33 -41.16 2.63 -21.40
C LYS A 33 -41.01 1.13 -21.20
N ARG A 34 -40.70 0.40 -22.27
CA ARG A 34 -40.55 -1.05 -22.27
C ARG A 34 -39.12 -1.48 -22.57
N THR A 35 -38.65 -2.49 -21.84
CA THR A 35 -37.42 -3.22 -22.14
C THR A 35 -37.66 -4.73 -22.08
N TYR A 36 -36.74 -5.50 -22.63
CA TYR A 36 -36.77 -6.96 -22.61
C TYR A 36 -35.52 -7.53 -22.01
N LEU A 37 -35.68 -8.59 -21.20
CA LEU A 37 -34.62 -9.42 -20.68
C LEU A 37 -34.80 -10.85 -21.14
N THR A 38 -33.87 -11.41 -21.86
CA THR A 38 -33.87 -12.81 -22.30
C THR A 38 -33.55 -13.71 -21.12
N LEU A 39 -34.43 -14.68 -20.82
CA LEU A 39 -34.19 -15.67 -19.78
C LEU A 39 -33.32 -16.83 -20.31
N PRO A 40 -32.59 -17.55 -19.43
CA PRO A 40 -31.73 -18.66 -19.82
C PRO A 40 -32.54 -19.95 -20.14
N MET A 41 -33.66 -19.79 -20.85
CA MET A 41 -34.52 -20.90 -21.24
C MET A 41 -35.13 -20.67 -22.63
N LYS A 42 -35.42 -21.76 -23.32
CA LYS A 42 -36.08 -21.76 -24.63
C LYS A 42 -37.23 -22.73 -24.63
N GLU A 43 -38.40 -22.31 -25.15
CA GLU A 43 -39.60 -23.13 -25.25
C GLU A 43 -40.28 -23.01 -26.61
N ASP A 44 -41.17 -23.98 -26.93
CA ASP A 44 -42.09 -23.83 -28.05
C ASP A 44 -43.13 -22.77 -27.70
N PRO A 45 -43.34 -21.73 -28.53
CA PRO A 45 -44.27 -20.64 -28.23
C PRO A 45 -45.68 -21.06 -27.92
N LYS A 46 -46.20 -22.09 -28.61
CA LYS A 46 -47.58 -22.61 -28.39
C LYS A 46 -47.68 -23.33 -27.05
N SER A 47 -46.71 -24.16 -26.73
CA SER A 47 -46.61 -24.86 -25.44
C SER A 47 -46.44 -23.88 -24.30
N PHE A 48 -45.60 -22.86 -24.45
CA PHE A 48 -45.38 -21.80 -23.48
C PHE A 48 -46.72 -21.07 -23.15
N GLN A 49 -47.48 -20.66 -24.16
CA GLN A 49 -48.78 -19.99 -23.96
C GLN A 49 -49.75 -20.88 -23.19
N LYS A 50 -49.85 -22.19 -23.53
CA LYS A 50 -50.71 -23.14 -22.81
C LYS A 50 -50.28 -23.32 -21.36
N LEU A 51 -48.97 -23.44 -21.07
CA LEU A 51 -48.44 -23.60 -19.73
C LEU A 51 -48.70 -22.37 -18.87
N VAL A 52 -48.47 -21.17 -19.40
CA VAL A 52 -48.72 -19.90 -18.70
C VAL A 52 -50.22 -19.65 -18.47
N ALA A 53 -51.08 -19.99 -19.42
CA ALA A 53 -52.54 -19.84 -19.30
C ALA A 53 -53.18 -20.90 -18.40
N SER A 54 -52.54 -22.02 -18.10
CA SER A 54 -53.06 -23.10 -17.24
C SER A 54 -53.52 -22.56 -15.88
N LYS A 55 -54.67 -23.01 -15.36
CA LYS A 55 -55.12 -22.67 -14.00
C LYS A 55 -54.33 -23.42 -12.90
N LYS A 56 -53.69 -24.55 -13.26
CA LYS A 56 -52.88 -25.35 -12.33
C LYS A 56 -51.45 -24.84 -12.27
N MET A 57 -50.87 -24.88 -11.06
CA MET A 57 -49.43 -24.62 -10.90
C MET A 57 -48.63 -25.69 -11.64
N ASN A 58 -47.58 -25.29 -12.29
CA ASN A 58 -46.64 -26.15 -13.02
C ASN A 58 -45.22 -25.61 -12.91
N PRO A 59 -44.17 -26.41 -13.21
CA PRO A 59 -42.76 -25.98 -13.06
C PRO A 59 -42.43 -24.69 -13.82
N MET A 60 -43.07 -24.45 -14.96
CA MET A 60 -42.89 -23.21 -15.72
C MET A 60 -43.39 -22.00 -14.93
N LYS A 61 -44.59 -22.08 -14.37
CA LYS A 61 -45.17 -21.00 -13.56
C LYS A 61 -44.35 -20.74 -12.31
N GLU A 62 -43.92 -21.79 -11.62
CA GLU A 62 -43.06 -21.67 -10.45
C GLU A 62 -41.74 -20.94 -10.79
N TYR A 63 -41.10 -21.29 -11.89
CA TYR A 63 -39.91 -20.61 -12.36
C TYR A 63 -40.16 -19.13 -12.69
N LEU A 64 -41.25 -18.83 -13.42
CA LEU A 64 -41.60 -17.45 -13.77
C LEU A 64 -41.94 -16.61 -12.53
N GLU A 65 -42.62 -17.22 -11.54
CA GLU A 65 -42.89 -16.57 -10.25
C GLU A 65 -41.59 -16.25 -9.48
N GLN A 66 -40.63 -17.16 -9.44
CA GLN A 66 -39.30 -16.89 -8.84
C GLN A 66 -38.59 -15.72 -9.53
N ILE A 67 -38.69 -15.63 -10.87
CA ILE A 67 -38.16 -14.49 -11.61
C ILE A 67 -38.90 -13.20 -11.27
N TYR A 68 -40.23 -13.25 -11.17
CA TYR A 68 -41.05 -12.10 -10.75
C TYR A 68 -40.63 -11.59 -9.37
N GLN A 69 -40.44 -12.49 -8.39
CA GLN A 69 -39.99 -12.11 -7.04
C GLN A 69 -38.60 -11.45 -7.06
N LYS A 70 -37.69 -11.92 -7.91
CA LYS A 70 -36.38 -11.24 -8.10
C LYS A 70 -36.57 -9.82 -8.61
N VAL A 71 -37.52 -9.53 -9.47
CA VAL A 71 -37.79 -8.17 -9.95
C VAL A 71 -38.37 -7.29 -8.85
N VAL A 72 -39.23 -7.81 -8.00
CA VAL A 72 -39.79 -7.08 -6.84
C VAL A 72 -38.70 -6.74 -5.84
N VAL A 73 -37.81 -7.67 -5.55
CA VAL A 73 -36.60 -7.41 -4.71
C VAL A 73 -35.72 -6.36 -5.35
N ALA A 74 -35.46 -6.47 -6.65
CA ALA A 74 -34.68 -5.48 -7.39
C ALA A 74 -35.27 -4.07 -7.32
N GLN A 75 -36.59 -3.95 -7.45
CA GLN A 75 -37.30 -2.67 -7.32
C GLN A 75 -37.13 -2.08 -5.92
N THR A 76 -37.29 -2.90 -4.89
CA THR A 76 -37.14 -2.47 -3.49
C THR A 76 -35.73 -1.98 -3.21
N GLU A 77 -34.71 -2.69 -3.69
CA GLU A 77 -33.32 -2.30 -3.53
C GLU A 77 -32.95 -1.02 -4.30
N LEU A 78 -33.52 -0.82 -5.50
CA LEU A 78 -33.30 0.45 -6.24
C LEU A 78 -33.89 1.63 -5.48
N VAL A 79 -35.11 1.48 -4.93
CA VAL A 79 -35.75 2.53 -4.10
C VAL A 79 -34.94 2.81 -2.85
N LYS A 80 -34.47 1.77 -2.14
CA LYS A 80 -33.66 1.89 -0.92
C LYS A 80 -32.33 2.59 -1.16
N ASN A 81 -31.78 2.49 -2.35
CA ASN A 81 -30.52 3.11 -2.75
C ASN A 81 -30.70 4.45 -3.49
N ASP A 82 -31.92 5.05 -3.45
CA ASP A 82 -32.26 6.31 -4.13
C ASP A 82 -31.99 6.30 -5.66
N ILE A 83 -32.04 5.11 -6.28
CA ILE A 83 -31.87 4.95 -7.73
C ILE A 83 -33.24 5.04 -8.40
N PRO A 84 -33.41 5.89 -9.44
CA PRO A 84 -34.67 5.98 -10.16
C PRO A 84 -35.11 4.62 -10.74
N VAL A 85 -36.30 4.16 -10.38
CA VAL A 85 -36.86 2.89 -10.89
C VAL A 85 -37.36 3.10 -12.33
N THR A 86 -36.53 2.66 -13.28
CA THR A 86 -36.86 2.66 -14.71
C THR A 86 -36.80 1.22 -15.26
N ALA A 87 -37.40 0.99 -16.45
CA ALA A 87 -37.32 -0.32 -17.07
C ALA A 87 -35.87 -0.76 -17.36
N ILE A 88 -34.99 0.22 -17.64
CA ILE A 88 -33.55 -0.01 -17.90
C ILE A 88 -32.82 -0.30 -16.58
N SER A 89 -33.00 0.52 -15.53
CA SER A 89 -32.32 0.31 -14.24
C SER A 89 -32.70 -1.01 -13.59
N LEU A 90 -33.97 -1.44 -13.71
CA LEU A 90 -34.42 -2.77 -13.27
C LEU A 90 -33.76 -3.90 -14.06
N LYS A 91 -33.74 -3.79 -15.38
CA LYS A 91 -33.06 -4.78 -16.22
C LYS A 91 -31.60 -4.92 -15.84
N ASP A 92 -30.88 -3.80 -15.72
CA ASP A 92 -29.45 -3.76 -15.37
C ASP A 92 -29.23 -4.35 -13.97
N TYR A 93 -30.13 -4.03 -13.01
CA TYR A 93 -30.05 -4.62 -11.67
C TYR A 93 -30.22 -6.15 -11.69
N ILE A 94 -31.19 -6.67 -12.47
CA ILE A 94 -31.42 -8.11 -12.55
C ILE A 94 -30.28 -8.85 -13.25
N GLN A 95 -29.67 -8.24 -14.27
CA GLN A 95 -28.57 -8.82 -15.02
C GLN A 95 -27.23 -8.75 -14.27
N ASN A 96 -26.94 -7.62 -13.64
CA ASN A 96 -25.61 -7.26 -13.13
C ASN A 96 -25.56 -7.12 -11.61
N GLY A 97 -26.71 -7.24 -10.91
CA GLY A 97 -26.85 -6.90 -9.50
C GLY A 97 -27.02 -5.40 -9.30
N CYS A 98 -27.00 -4.93 -8.04
CA CYS A 98 -27.17 -3.52 -7.72
C CYS A 98 -26.08 -2.69 -8.44
N THR A 99 -26.48 -2.05 -9.53
CA THR A 99 -25.65 -1.04 -10.18
C THR A 99 -25.84 0.30 -9.48
N ASN A 100 -25.43 0.41 -8.24
CA ASN A 100 -24.73 1.62 -7.87
C ASN A 100 -23.49 1.61 -8.78
N SER A 101 -23.45 2.54 -9.68
CA SER A 101 -22.32 2.74 -10.59
C SER A 101 -21.10 3.21 -9.80
N TYR A 102 -20.70 2.41 -8.81
CA TYR A 102 -19.56 2.71 -7.93
C TYR A 102 -18.30 2.43 -8.73
N THR A 103 -17.73 3.49 -9.22
CA THR A 103 -16.57 3.46 -10.10
C THR A 103 -15.27 3.28 -9.30
N ILE A 104 -14.21 2.96 -10.02
CA ILE A 104 -12.85 2.95 -9.44
C ILE A 104 -12.50 4.35 -8.92
N GLU A 105 -12.95 5.41 -9.61
CA GLU A 105 -12.76 6.78 -9.16
C GLU A 105 -13.46 7.06 -7.83
N ASP A 106 -14.70 6.63 -7.68
CA ASP A 106 -15.46 6.78 -6.42
C ASP A 106 -14.74 6.09 -5.26
N LEU A 107 -14.25 4.87 -5.47
CA LEU A 107 -13.49 4.11 -4.47
C LEU A 107 -12.24 4.89 -4.00
N PHE A 108 -11.43 5.35 -4.93
CA PHE A 108 -10.22 6.08 -4.57
C PHE A 108 -10.52 7.42 -3.92
N ASN A 109 -11.49 8.18 -4.42
CA ASN A 109 -11.89 9.47 -3.86
C ASN A 109 -12.42 9.33 -2.44
N GLU A 110 -13.28 8.34 -2.19
CA GLU A 110 -13.82 8.04 -0.87
C GLU A 110 -12.69 7.67 0.12
N TYR A 111 -11.82 6.74 -0.27
CA TYR A 111 -10.71 6.31 0.58
C TYR A 111 -9.70 7.43 0.85
N LEU A 112 -9.32 8.19 -0.17
CA LEU A 112 -8.40 9.33 -0.02
C LEU A 112 -9.01 10.44 0.86
N LYS A 113 -10.32 10.67 0.81
CA LYS A 113 -11.00 11.60 1.71
C LYS A 113 -10.88 11.18 3.17
N ILE A 114 -10.98 9.86 3.44
CA ILE A 114 -10.75 9.31 4.80
C ILE A 114 -9.31 9.54 5.23
N LEU A 115 -8.33 9.22 4.36
CA LEU A 115 -6.91 9.42 4.67
C LEU A 115 -6.57 10.90 4.89
N LYS A 116 -7.16 11.81 4.10
CA LYS A 116 -6.90 13.26 4.21
C LYS A 116 -7.27 13.79 5.61
N LYS A 117 -8.36 13.30 6.21
CA LYS A 117 -8.75 13.67 7.59
C LYS A 117 -7.75 13.20 8.64
N ARG A 118 -6.92 12.22 8.33
CA ARG A 118 -5.92 11.63 9.23
C ARG A 118 -4.55 12.32 9.12
N VAL A 119 -4.33 13.13 8.07
CA VAL A 119 -3.08 13.87 7.88
C VAL A 119 -2.92 14.89 9.01
N GLY A 120 -1.75 14.88 9.66
CA GLY A 120 -1.45 15.72 10.84
C GLY A 120 -1.90 15.12 12.17
N VAL A 121 -2.76 14.10 12.18
CA VAL A 121 -3.19 13.39 13.39
C VAL A 121 -2.37 12.11 13.60
N ASN A 122 -2.49 11.16 12.67
CA ASN A 122 -1.79 9.86 12.73
C ASN A 122 -1.28 9.40 11.36
N LEU A 123 -1.30 10.29 10.36
CA LEU A 123 -0.79 10.07 9.02
C LEU A 123 0.03 11.30 8.58
N THR A 124 1.21 11.07 7.98
CA THR A 124 2.00 12.17 7.41
C THR A 124 1.54 12.50 6.00
N ALA A 125 1.69 13.77 5.58
CA ALA A 125 1.42 14.20 4.21
C ALA A 125 2.21 13.38 3.16
N ALA A 126 3.44 12.97 3.50
CA ALA A 126 4.26 12.13 2.64
C ALA A 126 3.65 10.73 2.40
N VAL A 127 2.99 10.14 3.40
CA VAL A 127 2.27 8.87 3.25
C VAL A 127 1.01 9.06 2.42
N TYR A 128 0.25 10.13 2.66
CA TYR A 128 -0.92 10.47 1.85
C TYR A 128 -0.55 10.61 0.36
N ARG A 129 0.52 11.36 0.06
CA ARG A 129 1.01 11.54 -1.32
C ARG A 129 1.35 10.21 -2.02
N LYS A 130 1.84 9.21 -1.28
CA LYS A 130 2.11 7.87 -1.84
C LYS A 130 0.83 7.13 -2.25
N TYR A 131 -0.31 7.38 -1.61
CA TYR A 131 -1.61 6.83 -2.06
C TYR A 131 -2.11 7.53 -3.31
N GLU A 132 -1.91 8.85 -3.42
CA GLU A 132 -2.23 9.59 -4.66
C GLU A 132 -1.42 9.06 -5.85
N ILE A 133 -0.11 8.84 -5.67
CA ILE A 133 0.73 8.24 -6.72
C ILE A 133 0.22 6.86 -7.15
N VAL A 134 -0.19 6.01 -6.20
CA VAL A 134 -0.77 4.69 -6.52
C VAL A 134 -2.08 4.83 -7.28
N ARG A 135 -2.94 5.78 -6.91
CA ARG A 135 -4.16 6.12 -7.66
C ARG A 135 -3.84 6.46 -9.11
N ASP A 136 -2.94 7.43 -9.32
CA ASP A 136 -2.61 7.95 -10.64
C ASP A 136 -2.01 6.85 -11.55
N LEU A 137 -1.14 6.01 -10.99
CA LEU A 137 -0.58 4.86 -11.70
C LEU A 137 -1.64 3.80 -12.03
N PHE A 138 -2.57 3.55 -11.10
CA PHE A 138 -3.64 2.58 -11.32
C PHE A 138 -4.63 3.08 -12.37
N TYR A 139 -4.97 4.38 -12.40
CA TYR A 139 -5.80 4.99 -13.43
C TYR A 139 -5.15 4.94 -14.82
N ALA A 140 -3.82 5.04 -14.89
CA ALA A 140 -3.10 4.87 -16.15
C ALA A 140 -3.12 3.42 -16.67
N SER A 141 -3.28 2.43 -15.78
CA SER A 141 -3.35 1.01 -16.14
C SER A 141 -4.79 0.55 -16.45
N ILE A 142 -5.79 1.13 -15.76
CA ILE A 142 -7.21 0.84 -15.98
C ILE A 142 -8.01 2.13 -15.90
N SER A 143 -9.02 2.30 -16.79
CA SER A 143 -9.88 3.49 -16.74
C SER A 143 -10.55 3.65 -15.38
N ASN A 144 -10.46 4.86 -14.81
CA ASN A 144 -11.09 5.22 -13.54
C ASN A 144 -12.62 5.20 -13.58
N THR A 145 -13.22 5.32 -14.78
CA THR A 145 -14.67 5.27 -15.01
C THR A 145 -15.24 3.87 -14.99
N LYS A 146 -14.39 2.83 -15.02
CA LYS A 146 -14.82 1.45 -14.89
C LYS A 146 -15.41 1.16 -13.51
N GLN A 147 -16.26 0.15 -13.46
CA GLN A 147 -16.88 -0.31 -12.22
C GLN A 147 -15.84 -1.02 -11.32
N VAL A 148 -15.98 -0.86 -10.01
CA VAL A 148 -15.08 -1.52 -9.04
C VAL A 148 -15.07 -3.05 -9.18
N ASN A 149 -16.20 -3.65 -9.57
CA ASN A 149 -16.30 -5.10 -9.80
C ASN A 149 -15.51 -5.59 -11.04
N GLU A 150 -15.05 -4.69 -11.91
CA GLU A 150 -14.14 -5.01 -13.01
C GLU A 150 -12.68 -5.16 -12.55
N ILE A 151 -12.36 -4.83 -11.29
CA ILE A 151 -11.05 -5.09 -10.71
C ILE A 151 -10.91 -6.59 -10.44
N THR A 152 -10.48 -7.33 -11.45
CA THR A 152 -10.24 -8.76 -11.37
C THR A 152 -8.81 -9.08 -10.93
N ASN A 153 -8.53 -10.35 -10.61
CA ASN A 153 -7.17 -10.83 -10.35
C ASN A 153 -6.22 -10.53 -11.53
N GLY A 154 -6.70 -10.68 -12.77
CA GLY A 154 -5.92 -10.36 -13.98
C GLY A 154 -5.51 -8.88 -14.05
N VAL A 155 -6.42 -7.96 -13.69
CA VAL A 155 -6.13 -6.51 -13.64
C VAL A 155 -5.03 -6.23 -12.61
N ILE A 156 -5.13 -6.82 -11.42
CA ILE A 156 -4.12 -6.63 -10.36
C ILE A 156 -2.77 -7.23 -10.76
N ALA A 157 -2.76 -8.41 -11.38
CA ALA A 157 -1.54 -9.06 -11.87
C ALA A 157 -0.84 -8.23 -12.96
N ASN A 158 -1.59 -7.70 -13.92
CA ASN A 158 -1.06 -6.84 -14.98
C ASN A 158 -0.48 -5.54 -14.40
N PHE A 159 -1.21 -4.89 -13.51
CA PHE A 159 -0.71 -3.69 -12.82
C PHE A 159 0.59 -3.97 -12.06
N TYR A 160 0.68 -5.10 -11.35
CA TYR A 160 1.90 -5.47 -10.64
C TYR A 160 3.08 -5.73 -11.60
N ALA A 161 2.81 -6.36 -12.74
CA ALA A 161 3.82 -6.57 -13.77
C ALA A 161 4.32 -5.24 -14.38
N GLU A 162 3.43 -4.28 -14.63
CA GLU A 162 3.78 -2.93 -15.08
C GLU A 162 4.63 -2.17 -14.05
N LEU A 163 4.27 -2.25 -12.77
CA LEU A 163 5.07 -1.65 -11.70
C LEU A 163 6.48 -2.24 -11.65
N ASN A 164 6.62 -3.57 -11.77
CA ASN A 164 7.93 -4.23 -11.75
C ASN A 164 8.81 -3.93 -12.96
N ARG A 165 8.23 -3.48 -14.07
CA ARG A 165 8.99 -2.98 -15.24
C ARG A 165 9.54 -1.58 -15.02
N LYS A 166 8.82 -0.72 -14.27
CA LYS A 166 9.15 0.70 -14.07
C LYS A 166 9.94 0.96 -12.79
N TYR A 167 9.76 0.13 -11.77
CA TYR A 167 10.28 0.37 -10.43
C TYR A 167 10.97 -0.87 -9.87
N GLU A 168 11.84 -0.65 -8.90
CA GLU A 168 12.43 -1.75 -8.14
C GLU A 168 11.38 -2.56 -7.37
N SER A 169 11.63 -3.85 -7.17
CA SER A 169 10.72 -4.80 -6.50
C SER A 169 10.21 -4.32 -5.14
N THR A 170 11.07 -3.64 -4.35
CA THR A 170 10.67 -3.07 -3.04
C THR A 170 9.67 -1.94 -3.17
N THR A 171 9.84 -1.08 -4.18
CA THR A 171 8.95 0.04 -4.47
C THR A 171 7.62 -0.46 -5.01
N SER A 172 7.65 -1.38 -5.99
CA SER A 172 6.47 -2.02 -6.54
C SER A 172 5.65 -2.73 -5.47
N ALA A 173 6.31 -3.51 -4.60
CA ALA A 173 5.66 -4.17 -3.48
C ALA A 173 5.00 -3.18 -2.50
N ALA A 174 5.66 -2.05 -2.21
CA ALA A 174 5.10 -1.03 -1.33
C ALA A 174 3.86 -0.34 -1.94
N MET A 175 3.83 -0.15 -3.27
CA MET A 175 2.68 0.36 -4.01
C MET A 175 1.52 -0.65 -4.00
N MET A 176 1.81 -1.92 -4.26
CA MET A 176 0.81 -3.01 -4.22
C MET A 176 0.19 -3.18 -2.84
N VAL A 177 0.96 -3.03 -1.76
CA VAL A 177 0.42 -3.06 -0.38
C VAL A 177 -0.58 -1.92 -0.17
N LYS A 178 -0.34 -0.72 -0.71
CA LYS A 178 -1.29 0.40 -0.61
C LYS A 178 -2.55 0.15 -1.42
N LEU A 179 -2.41 -0.34 -2.66
CA LEU A 179 -3.57 -0.73 -3.46
C LEU A 179 -4.38 -1.82 -2.75
N LYS A 180 -3.72 -2.83 -2.18
CA LYS A 180 -4.38 -3.88 -1.40
C LYS A 180 -5.18 -3.31 -0.24
N THR A 181 -4.68 -2.28 0.45
CA THR A 181 -5.41 -1.62 1.54
C THR A 181 -6.69 -0.96 1.05
N ILE A 182 -6.66 -0.30 -0.13
CA ILE A 182 -7.83 0.32 -0.75
C ILE A 182 -8.86 -0.76 -1.16
N ILE A 183 -8.40 -1.85 -1.76
CA ILE A 183 -9.26 -2.97 -2.15
C ILE A 183 -9.88 -3.67 -0.93
N THR A 184 -9.11 -3.83 0.15
CA THR A 184 -9.65 -4.36 1.42
C THR A 184 -10.75 -3.45 1.95
N TYR A 185 -10.58 -2.13 1.91
CA TYR A 185 -11.63 -1.17 2.26
C TYR A 185 -12.91 -1.38 1.41
N ALA A 186 -12.77 -1.60 0.09
CA ALA A 186 -13.91 -1.87 -0.78
C ALA A 186 -14.63 -3.18 -0.42
N LEU A 187 -13.88 -4.22 -0.04
CA LEU A 187 -14.43 -5.50 0.42
C LEU A 187 -15.19 -5.34 1.75
N ASP A 188 -14.57 -4.69 2.73
CA ASP A 188 -15.13 -4.50 4.07
C ASP A 188 -16.43 -3.66 4.05
N ASN A 189 -16.56 -2.75 3.07
CA ASN A 189 -17.74 -1.92 2.87
C ASN A 189 -18.74 -2.51 1.81
N GLY A 190 -18.56 -3.76 1.41
CA GLY A 190 -19.48 -4.45 0.48
C GLY A 190 -19.51 -3.88 -0.94
N LYS A 191 -18.55 -3.02 -1.31
CA LYS A 191 -18.41 -2.43 -2.65
C LYS A 191 -17.79 -3.42 -3.65
N LEU A 192 -17.07 -4.42 -3.15
CA LEU A 192 -16.46 -5.50 -3.90
C LEU A 192 -16.78 -6.82 -3.20
N LYS A 193 -17.19 -7.85 -3.95
CA LYS A 193 -17.59 -9.15 -3.38
C LYS A 193 -16.46 -10.17 -3.37
N ILE A 194 -15.56 -10.09 -4.34
CA ILE A 194 -14.48 -11.07 -4.54
C ILE A 194 -13.14 -10.34 -4.39
N ASN A 195 -12.27 -10.87 -3.55
CA ASN A 195 -10.94 -10.29 -3.36
C ASN A 195 -10.03 -10.58 -4.57
N PRO A 196 -9.65 -9.56 -5.35
CA PRO A 196 -8.80 -9.76 -6.53
C PRO A 196 -7.33 -10.04 -6.18
N PHE A 197 -6.95 -9.96 -4.89
CA PHE A 197 -5.60 -10.28 -4.42
C PHE A 197 -5.40 -11.74 -3.98
N ASN A 198 -6.42 -12.60 -4.04
CA ASN A 198 -6.36 -13.97 -3.48
C ASN A 198 -5.16 -14.80 -3.98
N SER A 199 -4.78 -14.64 -5.26
CA SER A 199 -3.64 -15.39 -5.85
C SER A 199 -2.39 -14.53 -6.04
N ILE A 200 -2.38 -13.26 -5.59
CA ILE A 200 -1.27 -12.34 -5.80
C ILE A 200 -0.31 -12.39 -4.62
N LYS A 201 0.87 -12.95 -4.83
CA LYS A 201 1.97 -12.92 -3.87
C LYS A 201 2.82 -11.67 -4.09
N ILE A 202 2.72 -10.72 -3.16
CA ILE A 202 3.57 -9.52 -3.16
C ILE A 202 4.92 -9.91 -2.54
N SER A 203 5.95 -10.05 -3.36
CA SER A 203 7.30 -10.37 -2.90
C SER A 203 8.16 -9.11 -2.81
N LYS A 204 8.96 -9.03 -1.77
CA LYS A 204 10.03 -8.03 -1.62
C LYS A 204 11.35 -8.76 -1.71
N ARG A 205 12.19 -8.40 -2.67
CA ARG A 205 13.59 -8.78 -2.59
C ARG A 205 14.24 -7.93 -1.52
N THR A 206 14.68 -8.54 -0.44
CA THR A 206 15.51 -7.87 0.57
C THR A 206 16.88 -7.66 -0.05
N LYS A 207 17.25 -6.39 -0.27
CA LYS A 207 18.65 -6.05 -0.56
C LYS A 207 19.46 -6.29 0.71
N GLU A 208 20.70 -6.74 0.55
CA GLU A 208 21.64 -6.75 1.66
C GLU A 208 21.87 -5.32 2.16
N VAL A 209 22.02 -5.21 3.47
CA VAL A 209 22.20 -3.92 4.10
C VAL A 209 23.67 -3.52 3.92
N GLU A 210 23.95 -2.50 3.15
CA GLU A 210 25.29 -1.97 3.00
C GLU A 210 25.71 -1.16 4.23
N TYR A 211 26.97 -1.32 4.63
CA TYR A 211 27.60 -0.59 5.72
C TYR A 211 29.08 -0.33 5.38
N LEU A 212 29.70 0.62 6.05
CA LEU A 212 31.12 0.90 5.86
C LEU A 212 31.98 0.00 6.73
N THR A 213 33.10 -0.50 6.17
CA THR A 213 34.12 -1.21 6.91
C THR A 213 34.92 -0.23 7.79
N LEU A 214 35.72 -0.76 8.72
CA LEU A 214 36.61 0.08 9.53
C LEU A 214 37.63 0.83 8.67
N ASP A 215 38.14 0.21 7.61
CA ASP A 215 39.09 0.85 6.68
C ASP A 215 38.43 2.00 5.91
N GLU A 216 37.18 1.83 5.45
CA GLU A 216 36.42 2.89 4.79
C GLU A 216 36.13 4.07 5.74
N ILE A 217 35.79 3.79 7.00
CA ILE A 217 35.61 4.84 8.03
C ILE A 217 36.93 5.55 8.26
N GLN A 218 38.04 4.81 8.34
CA GLN A 218 39.38 5.38 8.54
C GLN A 218 39.82 6.24 7.33
N ALA A 219 39.51 5.80 6.11
CA ALA A 219 39.74 6.58 4.90
C ALA A 219 39.00 7.93 4.92
N ILE A 220 37.75 7.93 5.36
CA ILE A 220 36.98 9.17 5.54
C ILE A 220 37.56 10.04 6.67
N LYS A 221 37.95 9.43 7.80
CA LYS A 221 38.50 10.14 8.98
C LYS A 221 39.82 10.80 8.69
N SER A 222 40.73 10.11 7.97
CA SER A 222 42.09 10.57 7.69
C SER A 222 42.17 11.55 6.52
N LYS A 223 41.17 11.59 5.65
CA LYS A 223 41.16 12.50 4.50
C LYS A 223 40.96 13.94 4.94
N SER A 224 41.85 14.83 4.51
CA SER A 224 41.70 16.27 4.73
C SER A 224 40.63 16.84 3.81
N PHE A 225 39.63 17.50 4.40
CA PHE A 225 38.58 18.25 3.71
C PHE A 225 38.56 19.68 4.24
N ASN A 226 38.08 20.60 3.42
CA ASN A 226 37.96 22.00 3.80
C ASN A 226 36.50 22.47 3.68
N GLY A 227 36.10 23.42 4.52
CA GLY A 227 34.84 24.12 4.44
C GLY A 227 33.62 23.20 4.58
N ARG A 228 32.81 23.11 3.52
CA ARG A 228 31.54 22.33 3.56
C ARG A 228 31.76 20.81 3.72
N LEU A 229 32.79 20.27 3.04
CA LEU A 229 33.05 18.82 3.06
C LEU A 229 33.58 18.36 4.40
N GLU A 230 34.37 19.20 5.08
CA GLU A 230 34.82 18.93 6.44
C GLU A 230 33.64 18.79 7.41
N LYS A 231 32.70 19.74 7.37
CA LYS A 231 31.49 19.70 8.19
C LYS A 231 30.62 18.46 7.89
N VAL A 232 30.52 18.09 6.62
CA VAL A 232 29.75 16.90 6.20
C VAL A 232 30.44 15.61 6.64
N ARG A 233 31.76 15.52 6.52
CA ARG A 233 32.59 14.41 7.04
C ARG A 233 32.34 14.21 8.53
N ASP A 234 32.48 15.26 9.32
CA ASP A 234 32.36 15.21 10.78
C ASP A 234 30.92 14.83 11.19
N LEU A 235 29.89 15.42 10.54
CA LEU A 235 28.52 15.07 10.75
C LEU A 235 28.22 13.59 10.44
N PHE A 236 28.83 13.07 9.37
CA PHE A 236 28.64 11.68 8.95
C PHE A 236 29.38 10.70 9.87
N LEU A 237 30.59 11.02 10.29
CA LEU A 237 31.31 10.21 11.27
C LEU A 237 30.58 10.20 12.61
N PHE A 238 30.05 11.34 13.05
CA PHE A 238 29.20 11.39 14.24
C PHE A 238 27.99 10.45 14.10
N GLN A 239 27.36 10.41 12.93
CA GLN A 239 26.27 9.50 12.65
C GLN A 239 26.71 8.02 12.64
N CYS A 240 27.90 7.71 12.12
CA CYS A 240 28.49 6.36 12.16
C CYS A 240 28.83 5.92 13.60
N PHE A 241 29.09 6.83 14.51
CA PHE A 241 29.47 6.55 15.90
C PHE A 241 28.31 6.63 16.90
N THR A 242 27.15 7.15 16.49
CA THR A 242 25.96 7.26 17.36
C THR A 242 24.77 6.46 16.87
N GLY A 243 24.72 6.12 15.58
CA GLY A 243 23.60 5.42 14.95
C GLY A 243 22.34 6.27 14.79
N LEU A 244 22.39 7.57 15.03
CA LEU A 244 21.24 8.45 14.94
C LEU A 244 20.74 8.54 13.50
N ALA A 245 19.42 8.56 13.32
CA ALA A 245 18.86 8.90 12.02
C ALA A 245 19.02 10.40 11.76
N TYR A 246 19.16 10.79 10.49
CA TYR A 246 19.33 12.19 10.13
C TYR A 246 18.30 13.12 10.80
N ALA A 247 17.02 12.76 10.81
CA ALA A 247 15.99 13.59 11.39
C ALA A 247 16.13 13.77 12.93
N ASP A 248 16.64 12.74 13.60
CA ASP A 248 16.89 12.78 15.05
C ASP A 248 18.14 13.61 15.35
N MET A 249 19.21 13.40 14.56
CA MET A 249 20.48 14.14 14.68
C MET A 249 20.29 15.64 14.35
N ALA A 250 19.50 15.97 13.35
CA ALA A 250 19.25 17.34 12.91
C ALA A 250 18.46 18.20 13.90
N GLN A 251 17.87 17.59 14.91
CA GLN A 251 17.12 18.25 15.97
C GLN A 251 17.83 18.19 17.34
N LEU A 252 19.11 17.81 17.36
CA LEU A 252 19.89 17.85 18.60
C LEU A 252 20.25 19.28 18.96
N THR A 253 20.07 19.59 20.24
CA THR A 253 20.48 20.83 20.90
C THR A 253 21.48 20.51 22.00
N LYS A 254 22.10 21.51 22.59
CA LYS A 254 23.07 21.32 23.69
C LYS A 254 22.43 20.60 24.89
N GLU A 255 21.18 20.85 25.15
CA GLU A 255 20.42 20.32 26.28
C GLU A 255 20.12 18.81 26.13
N ASP A 256 20.23 18.27 24.93
CA ASP A 256 20.01 16.84 24.68
C ASP A 256 21.20 15.98 25.11
N PHE A 257 22.39 16.58 25.32
CA PHE A 257 23.59 15.89 25.78
C PHE A 257 23.64 15.85 27.30
N GLN A 258 23.46 14.66 27.84
CA GLN A 258 23.43 14.40 29.28
C GLN A 258 24.73 13.74 29.72
N PHE A 259 25.09 13.93 30.98
CA PHE A 259 26.34 13.44 31.56
C PHE A 259 26.06 12.44 32.68
N ASN A 260 26.82 11.35 32.70
CA ASN A 260 26.85 10.36 33.76
C ASN A 260 28.31 10.07 34.10
N GLY A 261 28.88 10.79 35.10
CA GLY A 261 30.32 10.87 35.28
C GLY A 261 30.99 11.42 34.02
N ASP A 262 31.99 10.71 33.51
CA ASP A 262 32.71 11.09 32.29
C ASP A 262 31.99 10.70 30.99
N GLN A 263 30.90 9.93 31.11
CA GLN A 263 30.15 9.46 29.92
C GLN A 263 29.14 10.50 29.47
N ILE A 264 29.12 10.78 28.16
CA ILE A 264 28.12 11.61 27.53
C ILE A 264 27.11 10.68 26.82
N PHE A 265 25.82 10.94 27.01
CA PHE A 265 24.78 10.17 26.37
C PHE A 265 23.61 11.06 25.90
N ILE A 266 22.84 10.54 24.94
CA ILE A 266 21.64 11.16 24.42
C ILE A 266 20.44 10.24 24.73
N LYS A 267 19.44 10.77 25.42
CA LYS A 267 18.17 10.08 25.67
C LYS A 267 17.03 10.93 25.12
N LYS A 268 16.40 10.48 24.04
CA LYS A 268 15.37 11.25 23.33
C LYS A 268 14.37 10.31 22.67
N CYS A 269 13.25 10.83 22.18
CA CYS A 269 12.31 10.09 21.36
C CYS A 269 12.59 10.32 19.88
N ARG A 270 12.46 9.28 19.07
CA ARG A 270 12.63 9.38 17.61
C ARG A 270 11.56 10.26 17.00
N VAL A 271 11.96 11.21 16.17
CA VAL A 271 11.06 12.13 15.44
C VAL A 271 10.03 11.39 14.61
N LYS A 272 10.43 10.28 13.97
CA LYS A 272 9.56 9.54 13.06
C LYS A 272 8.55 8.63 13.76
N THR A 273 8.88 8.08 14.93
CA THR A 273 8.12 6.97 15.54
C THR A 273 7.70 7.22 16.98
N GLY A 274 8.22 8.28 17.62
CA GLY A 274 8.00 8.56 19.05
C GLY A 274 8.68 7.57 20.02
N ILE A 275 9.44 6.59 19.52
CA ILE A 275 10.07 5.57 20.35
C ILE A 275 11.32 6.15 21.01
N SER A 276 11.42 5.95 22.34
CA SER A 276 12.60 6.38 23.11
C SER A 276 13.85 5.60 22.69
N TYR A 277 14.96 6.29 22.58
CA TYR A 277 16.31 5.72 22.41
C TYR A 277 17.27 6.29 23.45
N LEU A 278 18.33 5.54 23.69
CA LEU A 278 19.44 5.95 24.53
C LEU A 278 20.74 5.54 23.83
N THR A 279 21.56 6.50 23.47
CA THR A 279 22.85 6.28 22.85
C THR A 279 23.95 6.90 23.70
N VAL A 280 24.91 6.10 24.15
CA VAL A 280 26.13 6.58 24.83
C VAL A 280 27.13 6.93 23.73
N LEU A 281 27.77 8.08 23.86
CA LEU A 281 28.76 8.53 22.92
C LEU A 281 30.12 7.85 23.21
N ILE A 282 30.69 7.26 22.16
CA ILE A 282 32.11 6.80 22.20
C ILE A 282 33.06 7.99 21.99
N ASP A 283 34.31 7.80 22.32
CA ASP A 283 35.30 8.89 22.32
C ASP A 283 35.39 9.66 21.01
N GLU A 284 35.29 8.97 19.87
CA GLU A 284 35.30 9.60 18.55
C GLU A 284 34.09 10.52 18.32
N ALA A 285 32.91 10.14 18.84
CA ALA A 285 31.72 10.98 18.78
C ALA A 285 31.84 12.18 19.74
N VAL A 286 32.47 11.99 20.90
CA VAL A 286 32.74 13.05 21.88
C VAL A 286 33.72 14.09 21.31
N GLU A 287 34.78 13.66 20.63
CA GLU A 287 35.70 14.56 19.94
C GLU A 287 35.00 15.46 18.93
N ILE A 288 34.12 14.86 18.10
CA ILE A 288 33.39 15.59 17.09
C ILE A 288 32.46 16.61 17.75
N ILE A 289 31.63 16.20 18.70
CA ILE A 289 30.64 17.11 19.26
C ILE A 289 31.25 18.26 20.07
N ARG A 290 32.38 18.02 20.75
CA ARG A 290 33.16 19.07 21.44
C ARG A 290 33.74 20.11 20.47
N ARG A 291 34.21 19.67 19.27
CA ARG A 291 34.70 20.58 18.20
C ARG A 291 33.63 21.58 17.77
N TYR A 292 32.35 21.17 17.80
CA TYR A 292 31.21 22.00 17.43
C TYR A 292 30.48 22.58 18.62
N ASN A 293 31.06 22.60 19.82
CA ASN A 293 30.43 23.17 21.03
C ASN A 293 29.02 22.60 21.29
N PHE A 294 28.85 21.32 21.05
CA PHE A 294 27.55 20.60 21.16
C PHE A 294 26.46 21.09 20.20
N GLU A 295 26.82 21.78 19.12
CA GLU A 295 25.93 22.21 18.04
C GLU A 295 26.42 21.66 16.70
N LEU A 296 25.79 20.63 16.21
CA LEU A 296 26.20 19.97 14.95
C LEU A 296 25.96 20.89 13.73
N PRO A 297 26.86 20.90 12.73
CA PRO A 297 26.74 21.71 11.53
C PRO A 297 25.75 21.08 10.52
N VAL A 298 24.45 21.06 10.88
CA VAL A 298 23.41 20.37 10.11
C VAL A 298 23.11 21.10 8.80
N LEU A 299 22.98 20.31 7.72
CA LEU A 299 22.56 20.74 6.39
C LEU A 299 21.22 20.08 6.04
N SER A 300 20.51 20.57 5.03
CA SER A 300 19.32 19.85 4.54
C SER A 300 19.71 18.44 4.07
N ASN A 301 18.79 17.47 4.29
CA ASN A 301 19.05 16.06 3.95
C ASN A 301 19.46 15.86 2.49
N GLN A 302 18.92 16.66 1.58
CA GLN A 302 19.25 16.60 0.15
C GLN A 302 20.71 17.03 -0.10
N LYS A 303 21.13 18.18 0.45
CA LYS A 303 22.52 18.66 0.34
C LYS A 303 23.48 17.71 1.02
N TYR A 304 23.12 17.22 2.20
CA TYR A 304 23.93 16.25 2.94
C TYR A 304 24.19 14.99 2.11
N ASN A 305 23.15 14.35 1.55
CA ASN A 305 23.31 13.18 0.69
C ASN A 305 24.11 13.48 -0.59
N SER A 306 24.01 14.68 -1.16
CA SER A 306 24.80 15.08 -2.33
C SER A 306 26.28 15.15 -2.00
N TYR A 307 26.66 15.78 -0.88
CA TYR A 307 28.06 15.89 -0.45
C TYR A 307 28.65 14.57 0.06
N LEU A 308 27.82 13.66 0.59
CA LEU A 308 28.27 12.31 0.93
C LEU A 308 28.74 11.52 -0.30
N LYS A 309 28.13 11.72 -1.45
CA LYS A 309 28.58 11.11 -2.72
C LYS A 309 29.96 11.68 -3.13
N GLU A 310 30.13 13.01 -3.02
CA GLU A 310 31.41 13.67 -3.31
C GLU A 310 32.52 13.14 -2.37
N ILE A 311 32.22 12.95 -1.08
CA ILE A 311 33.17 12.35 -0.12
C ILE A 311 33.50 10.89 -0.50
N ALA A 312 32.50 10.10 -0.91
CA ALA A 312 32.70 8.72 -1.36
C ALA A 312 33.69 8.66 -2.52
N ASP A 313 33.46 9.48 -3.55
CA ASP A 313 34.31 9.55 -4.74
C ASP A 313 35.75 9.93 -4.35
N LEU A 314 35.93 10.96 -3.49
CA LEU A 314 37.25 11.42 -3.03
C LEU A 314 37.95 10.40 -2.13
N CYS A 315 37.25 9.53 -1.44
CA CYS A 315 37.79 8.47 -0.59
C CYS A 315 37.92 7.12 -1.30
N GLY A 316 37.53 7.01 -2.58
CA GLY A 316 37.52 5.74 -3.33
C GLY A 316 36.53 4.71 -2.83
N ILE A 317 35.40 5.15 -2.22
CA ILE A 317 34.37 4.30 -1.70
C ILE A 317 33.31 4.07 -2.79
N THR A 318 33.15 2.82 -3.24
CA THR A 318 32.22 2.44 -4.32
C THR A 318 30.79 2.22 -3.85
N LYS A 319 30.58 2.11 -2.53
CA LYS A 319 29.25 1.94 -1.95
C LYS A 319 28.41 3.20 -2.09
N PRO A 320 27.08 3.08 -2.32
CA PRO A 320 26.20 4.25 -2.45
C PRO A 320 26.05 4.98 -1.11
N MET A 321 26.88 5.98 -0.88
CA MET A 321 26.87 6.77 0.35
C MET A 321 25.61 7.62 0.49
N HIS A 322 24.92 7.44 1.60
CA HIS A 322 23.76 8.21 2.02
C HIS A 322 23.62 8.22 3.54
N THR A 323 22.81 9.12 4.09
CA THR A 323 22.69 9.27 5.55
C THR A 323 22.34 7.96 6.28
N HIS A 324 21.61 7.05 5.65
CA HIS A 324 21.17 5.82 6.32
C HIS A 324 22.30 4.80 6.47
N ILE A 325 23.34 4.85 5.60
CA ILE A 325 24.49 3.94 5.69
C ILE A 325 25.30 4.18 6.97
N GLY A 326 25.39 5.44 7.48
CA GLY A 326 26.02 5.73 8.76
C GLY A 326 25.37 4.98 9.92
N ARG A 327 24.04 4.96 9.94
CA ARG A 327 23.27 4.21 10.94
C ARG A 327 23.45 2.68 10.80
N HIS A 328 23.50 2.17 9.58
CA HIS A 328 23.78 0.76 9.30
C HIS A 328 25.18 0.37 9.78
N THR A 329 26.14 1.23 9.51
CA THR A 329 27.53 1.11 9.95
C THR A 329 27.63 1.00 11.47
N PHE A 330 26.98 1.93 12.20
CA PHE A 330 26.91 1.85 13.67
C PHE A 330 26.35 0.53 14.16
N ALA A 331 25.17 0.13 13.65
CA ALA A 331 24.52 -1.11 14.09
C ALA A 331 25.40 -2.34 13.89
N THR A 332 25.98 -2.46 12.70
CA THR A 332 26.86 -3.60 12.35
C THR A 332 28.13 -3.61 13.21
N HIS A 333 28.76 -2.45 13.43
CA HIS A 333 29.96 -2.38 14.27
C HIS A 333 29.68 -2.68 15.74
N MET A 334 28.55 -2.23 16.30
CA MET A 334 28.17 -2.54 17.68
C MET A 334 27.94 -4.06 17.87
N LEU A 335 27.23 -4.68 16.93
CA LEU A 335 27.03 -6.14 16.96
C LEU A 335 28.37 -6.89 16.80
N ASN A 336 29.27 -6.43 15.91
CA ASN A 336 30.60 -7.01 15.75
C ASN A 336 31.52 -6.87 17.00
N LYS A 337 31.27 -5.84 17.81
CA LYS A 337 31.93 -5.65 19.11
C LYS A 337 31.31 -6.48 20.23
N GLY A 338 30.28 -7.29 19.94
CA GLY A 338 29.62 -8.17 20.91
C GLY A 338 28.50 -7.52 21.71
N VAL A 339 28.08 -6.29 21.35
CA VAL A 339 26.92 -5.66 21.99
C VAL A 339 25.66 -6.43 21.57
N SER A 340 24.82 -6.81 22.55
CA SER A 340 23.62 -7.60 22.26
C SER A 340 22.65 -6.87 21.34
N ILE A 341 21.88 -7.63 20.57
CA ILE A 341 20.95 -7.10 19.58
C ILE A 341 19.84 -6.26 20.22
N GLU A 342 19.46 -6.59 21.46
CA GLU A 342 18.47 -5.85 22.27
C GLU A 342 19.00 -4.46 22.65
N VAL A 343 20.27 -4.40 23.06
CA VAL A 343 20.93 -3.15 23.42
C VAL A 343 21.07 -2.27 22.18
N VAL A 344 21.54 -2.83 21.04
CA VAL A 344 21.62 -2.09 19.78
C VAL A 344 20.24 -1.62 19.31
N ALA A 345 19.20 -2.43 19.45
CA ALA A 345 17.84 -2.04 19.13
C ALA A 345 17.36 -0.85 19.98
N LYS A 346 17.69 -0.84 21.28
CA LYS A 346 17.38 0.26 22.19
C LYS A 346 18.18 1.54 21.84
N MET A 347 19.46 1.41 21.52
CA MET A 347 20.30 2.55 21.08
C MET A 347 19.74 3.17 19.80
N LEU A 348 19.25 2.35 18.88
CA LEU A 348 18.67 2.79 17.62
C LEU A 348 17.18 3.25 17.73
N GLY A 349 16.49 3.00 18.83
CA GLY A 349 15.07 3.28 18.96
C GLY A 349 14.21 2.47 17.97
N HIS A 350 14.49 1.18 17.84
CA HIS A 350 13.67 0.27 17.04
C HIS A 350 12.47 -0.24 17.86
N SER A 351 11.28 -0.20 17.26
CA SER A 351 10.06 -0.74 17.86
C SER A 351 9.99 -2.26 17.84
N ASN A 352 10.75 -2.88 16.96
CA ASN A 352 10.78 -4.32 16.78
C ASN A 352 12.21 -4.77 16.51
N ILE A 353 12.65 -5.77 17.27
CA ILE A 353 14.00 -6.34 17.16
C ILE A 353 14.32 -6.88 15.76
N LYS A 354 13.27 -7.31 15.01
CA LYS A 354 13.42 -7.73 13.60
C LYS A 354 14.08 -6.68 12.72
N GLN A 355 13.95 -5.39 13.05
CA GLN A 355 14.62 -4.31 12.33
C GLN A 355 16.15 -4.35 12.55
N THR A 356 16.59 -4.79 13.72
CA THR A 356 18.00 -4.94 14.08
C THR A 356 18.56 -6.27 13.58
N GLN A 357 17.75 -7.31 13.46
CA GLN A 357 18.15 -8.64 12.93
C GLN A 357 18.67 -8.58 11.49
N HIS A 358 18.31 -7.57 10.71
CA HIS A 358 18.88 -7.38 9.37
C HIS A 358 20.40 -7.15 9.40
N TYR A 359 20.94 -6.61 10.50
CA TYR A 359 22.39 -6.39 10.68
C TYR A 359 23.11 -7.64 11.20
N SER A 360 22.44 -8.52 11.92
CA SER A 360 23.05 -9.72 12.48
C SER A 360 23.43 -10.78 11.44
N LYS A 361 22.77 -10.79 10.28
CA LYS A 361 23.09 -11.70 9.17
C LYS A 361 24.46 -11.44 8.54
N LEU A 362 25.09 -10.29 8.83
CA LEU A 362 26.38 -9.88 8.28
C LEU A 362 27.57 -10.30 9.16
N VAL A 363 27.32 -11.05 10.22
CA VAL A 363 28.27 -11.28 11.32
C VAL A 363 28.78 -12.73 11.35
N ASP A 364 29.09 -13.33 10.20
CA ASP A 364 29.74 -14.65 10.16
C ASP A 364 31.07 -14.66 10.93
N LYS A 365 31.83 -13.56 10.92
CA LYS A 365 33.06 -13.39 11.70
C LYS A 365 32.83 -13.46 13.23
N THR A 366 31.63 -13.12 13.71
CA THR A 366 31.31 -13.18 15.15
C THR A 366 31.06 -14.62 15.60
N VAL A 367 30.55 -15.48 14.72
CA VAL A 367 30.40 -16.92 15.01
C VAL A 367 31.75 -17.54 15.28
N PHE A 368 32.75 -17.27 14.45
CA PHE A 368 34.12 -17.74 14.65
C PHE A 368 34.74 -17.21 15.95
N LYS A 369 34.54 -15.91 16.28
CA LYS A 369 35.02 -15.34 17.54
C LYS A 369 34.33 -15.91 18.77
N ALA A 370 33.02 -16.12 18.71
CA ALA A 370 32.26 -16.68 19.83
C ALA A 370 32.70 -18.10 20.18
N VAL A 371 33.04 -18.91 19.16
CA VAL A 371 33.54 -20.28 19.36
C VAL A 371 35.00 -20.32 19.84
N GLN A 372 35.82 -19.32 19.46
CA GLN A 372 37.22 -19.22 19.92
C GLN A 372 37.36 -18.81 21.40
N ASN A 373 36.30 -18.29 22.03
CA ASN A 373 36.28 -17.86 23.44
C ASN A 373 35.62 -18.91 24.38
N ILE A 374 35.30 -20.12 23.88
CA ILE A 374 34.84 -21.27 24.64
C ILE A 374 36.05 -22.18 24.91
#